data_37da1a35cf8764323da998cdd6201b09
#
_entry.id   37da1a35cf8764323da998cdd6201b09
#
_cell.length_a   1.000
_cell.length_b   1.000
_cell.length_c   1.000
_cell.angle_alpha   90.00
_cell.angle_beta   90.00
_cell.angle_gamma   90.00
#
_symmetry.space_group_name_H-M   'P 1'
#
loop_
_entity.id
_entity.type
_entity.pdbx_description
1 polymer ?
#
loop_
_entity_poly.entity_id
_entity_poly.type
_entity_poly.pdbx_seq_one_letter_code
_entity_poly.pdbx_strand_id
1 'polypeptide(L)'
;MTNLNTYGVIVGRFQVHRMTAGHLDLFNRVFDKHQMVLVVLGCSPKRLARKNALTFEMRRQMIQEEYPHADLRVVPLMDVGNDETWNRNLDKAIQEAIPDAYQNNTILYGSRDSFVKSYKGAFHAEALESRITETGTEMRERVLNRKNFSDDFRAGRISGAYDQYPKTWATVDTAITNDNFDMLMVRKPDSKVWRFCGGFSEPESICFEEDAIREVKEELGIEIYEPKYLGSFLIDDWRYRDDTDKIKTLFFHAKYKSGTVIAQDDIAEAKWFKPHELTIEDIAPEHLPLLRRFGTEFML
;
A
#
# COMPACT_ATOMS: atom_id res chain seq x y z
N MET A 1 -11.21 45.77 -27.97
CA MET A 1 -10.57 44.96 -26.92
C MET A 1 -10.62 43.55 -27.42
N THR A 2 -9.47 42.99 -27.82
CA THR A 2 -9.38 41.57 -28.20
C THR A 2 -9.69 40.74 -26.97
N ASN A 3 -10.79 39.96 -27.00
CA ASN A 3 -11.05 38.96 -26.00
C ASN A 3 -9.89 37.96 -26.04
N LEU A 4 -8.92 38.15 -25.14
CA LEU A 4 -7.89 37.15 -24.92
C LEU A 4 -8.55 35.89 -24.40
N ASN A 5 -8.44 34.79 -25.13
CA ASN A 5 -8.86 33.50 -24.65
C ASN A 5 -8.25 33.28 -23.26
N THR A 6 -9.06 32.96 -22.27
CA THR A 6 -8.59 32.70 -20.91
C THR A 6 -8.74 31.23 -20.58
N TYR A 7 -7.71 30.68 -19.95
CA TYR A 7 -7.61 29.26 -19.62
C TYR A 7 -7.56 29.05 -18.12
N GLY A 8 -8.45 28.21 -17.61
CA GLY A 8 -8.42 27.73 -16.24
C GLY A 8 -7.80 26.34 -16.18
N VAL A 9 -6.80 26.13 -15.33
CA VAL A 9 -6.17 24.83 -15.13
C VAL A 9 -6.50 24.31 -13.74
N ILE A 10 -7.25 23.22 -13.64
CA ILE A 10 -7.56 22.55 -12.37
C ILE A 10 -6.57 21.41 -12.17
N VAL A 11 -5.78 21.45 -11.10
CA VAL A 11 -4.84 20.38 -10.77
C VAL A 11 -5.34 19.62 -9.55
N GLY A 12 -5.53 18.31 -9.70
CA GLY A 12 -6.05 17.48 -8.62
C GLY A 12 -5.98 15.99 -8.88
N ARG A 13 -6.44 15.18 -7.91
CA ARG A 13 -6.44 13.71 -8.01
C ARG A 13 -7.80 13.10 -8.23
N PHE A 14 -8.84 13.68 -7.68
CA PHE A 14 -10.25 13.22 -7.83
C PHE A 14 -10.44 11.72 -7.59
N GLN A 15 -9.82 11.17 -6.55
CA GLN A 15 -9.89 9.75 -6.18
C GLN A 15 -11.18 9.45 -5.40
N VAL A 16 -12.31 9.63 -6.05
CA VAL A 16 -13.67 9.47 -5.51
C VAL A 16 -14.56 8.77 -6.53
N HIS A 17 -15.59 8.05 -6.08
CA HIS A 17 -16.50 7.31 -6.96
C HIS A 17 -17.49 8.19 -7.73
N ARG A 18 -17.63 9.45 -7.35
CA ARG A 18 -18.42 10.50 -8.03
C ARG A 18 -17.90 11.86 -7.61
N MET A 19 -18.12 12.86 -8.45
CA MET A 19 -17.79 14.25 -8.12
C MET A 19 -18.54 14.67 -6.85
N THR A 20 -17.78 15.22 -5.87
CA THR A 20 -18.36 15.76 -4.64
C THR A 20 -18.86 17.19 -4.86
N ALA A 21 -19.73 17.67 -3.98
CA ALA A 21 -20.19 19.05 -4.03
C ALA A 21 -19.02 20.06 -3.99
N GLY A 22 -17.93 19.75 -3.27
CA GLY A 22 -16.71 20.58 -3.26
C GLY A 22 -15.96 20.56 -4.59
N HIS A 23 -15.95 19.45 -5.30
CA HIS A 23 -15.40 19.37 -6.65
C HIS A 23 -16.26 20.18 -7.63
N LEU A 24 -17.58 20.05 -7.56
CA LEU A 24 -18.51 20.80 -8.41
C LEU A 24 -18.37 22.31 -8.19
N ASP A 25 -18.30 22.79 -6.93
CA ASP A 25 -18.05 24.20 -6.62
C ASP A 25 -16.75 24.72 -7.24
N LEU A 26 -15.66 23.94 -7.13
CA LEU A 26 -14.37 24.28 -7.75
C LEU A 26 -14.50 24.43 -9.27
N PHE A 27 -15.07 23.43 -9.95
CA PHE A 27 -15.22 23.44 -11.41
C PHE A 27 -16.10 24.60 -11.88
N ASN A 28 -17.27 24.79 -11.28
CA ASN A 28 -18.19 25.87 -11.65
C ASN A 28 -17.53 27.24 -11.52
N ARG A 29 -16.82 27.48 -10.43
CA ARG A 29 -16.08 28.77 -10.22
C ARG A 29 -14.96 29.00 -11.23
N VAL A 30 -14.35 27.94 -11.75
CA VAL A 30 -13.32 28.05 -12.80
C VAL A 30 -14.00 28.25 -14.16
N PHE A 31 -15.05 27.53 -14.48
CA PHE A 31 -15.84 27.75 -15.71
C PHE A 31 -16.43 29.15 -15.80
N ASP A 32 -16.88 29.73 -14.68
CA ASP A 32 -17.41 31.09 -14.64
C ASP A 32 -16.37 32.16 -15.04
N LYS A 33 -15.07 31.87 -14.90
CA LYS A 33 -13.97 32.79 -15.13
C LYS A 33 -13.25 32.57 -16.47
N HIS A 34 -13.33 31.37 -17.03
CA HIS A 34 -12.50 30.95 -18.17
C HIS A 34 -13.32 30.32 -19.29
N GLN A 35 -12.89 30.54 -20.52
CA GLN A 35 -13.55 30.00 -21.71
C GLN A 35 -13.27 28.50 -21.88
N MET A 36 -12.08 28.04 -21.51
CA MET A 36 -11.68 26.64 -21.60
C MET A 36 -11.02 26.21 -20.29
N VAL A 37 -11.30 25.00 -19.86
CA VAL A 37 -10.72 24.43 -18.65
C VAL A 37 -9.89 23.19 -19.00
N LEU A 38 -8.64 23.18 -18.53
CA LEU A 38 -7.78 22.01 -18.53
C LEU A 38 -7.76 21.38 -17.14
N VAL A 39 -8.03 20.09 -17.06
CA VAL A 39 -7.85 19.33 -15.82
C VAL A 39 -6.58 18.49 -15.90
N VAL A 40 -5.66 18.72 -15.00
CA VAL A 40 -4.43 17.93 -14.86
C VAL A 40 -4.59 16.96 -13.70
N LEU A 41 -4.66 15.67 -14.01
CA LEU A 41 -4.86 14.61 -13.03
C LEU A 41 -3.53 14.04 -12.56
N GLY A 42 -3.17 14.27 -11.30
CA GLY A 42 -2.02 13.63 -10.67
C GLY A 42 -2.15 12.09 -10.70
N CYS A 43 -1.14 11.41 -11.24
CA CYS A 43 -1.10 9.96 -11.41
C CYS A 43 0.05 9.37 -10.58
N SER A 44 -0.28 8.40 -9.71
CA SER A 44 0.74 7.69 -8.93
C SER A 44 1.39 6.58 -9.75
N PRO A 45 2.70 6.35 -9.61
CA PRO A 45 3.35 5.17 -10.18
C PRO A 45 2.91 3.87 -9.48
N LYS A 46 2.31 3.96 -8.29
CA LYS A 46 1.76 2.79 -7.58
C LYS A 46 0.36 2.48 -8.09
N ARG A 47 0.19 1.28 -8.60
CA ARG A 47 -1.10 0.76 -9.08
C ARG A 47 -2.00 0.39 -7.89
N LEU A 48 -3.28 0.77 -7.95
CA LEU A 48 -4.33 0.42 -6.98
C LEU A 48 -3.97 0.62 -5.49
N ALA A 49 -3.22 1.69 -5.19
CA ALA A 49 -2.97 2.04 -3.80
C ALA A 49 -4.23 2.64 -3.14
N ARG A 50 -4.37 2.48 -1.82
CA ARG A 50 -5.54 3.02 -1.04
C ARG A 50 -5.85 4.49 -1.33
N LYS A 51 -4.82 5.33 -1.52
CA LYS A 51 -4.97 6.76 -1.85
C LYS A 51 -5.19 7.02 -3.34
N ASN A 52 -4.88 6.06 -4.23
CA ASN A 52 -4.93 6.18 -5.67
C ASN A 52 -5.61 4.94 -6.26
N ALA A 53 -6.88 4.73 -5.90
CA ALA A 53 -7.65 3.54 -6.24
C ALA A 53 -8.18 3.54 -7.68
N LEU A 54 -8.36 4.73 -8.28
CA LEU A 54 -8.90 4.88 -9.63
C LEU A 54 -7.79 5.18 -10.63
N THR A 55 -7.89 4.57 -11.81
CA THR A 55 -6.98 4.86 -12.94
C THR A 55 -7.21 6.28 -13.47
N PHE A 56 -6.32 6.75 -14.34
CA PHE A 56 -6.51 8.00 -15.06
C PHE A 56 -7.81 7.98 -15.86
N GLU A 57 -8.06 6.90 -16.60
CA GLU A 57 -9.22 6.77 -17.49
C GLU A 57 -10.56 6.82 -16.72
N MET A 58 -10.65 6.12 -15.60
CA MET A 58 -11.85 6.16 -14.75
C MET A 58 -12.17 7.57 -14.25
N ARG A 59 -11.15 8.33 -13.85
CA ARG A 59 -11.31 9.69 -13.34
C ARG A 59 -11.62 10.68 -14.47
N ARG A 60 -10.97 10.52 -15.62
CA ARG A 60 -11.26 11.28 -16.82
C ARG A 60 -12.72 11.10 -17.23
N GLN A 61 -13.18 9.86 -17.33
CA GLN A 61 -14.57 9.55 -17.68
C GLN A 61 -15.55 10.17 -16.68
N MET A 62 -15.34 10.02 -15.38
CA MET A 62 -16.18 10.62 -14.33
C MET A 62 -16.33 12.15 -14.50
N ILE A 63 -15.24 12.84 -14.82
CA ILE A 63 -15.26 14.30 -15.03
C ILE A 63 -15.98 14.65 -16.32
N GLN A 64 -15.76 13.92 -17.40
CA GLN A 64 -16.41 14.15 -18.69
C GLN A 64 -17.92 13.86 -18.66
N GLU A 65 -18.35 12.84 -17.89
CA GLU A 65 -19.76 12.54 -17.66
C GLU A 65 -20.49 13.67 -16.91
N GLU A 66 -19.80 14.31 -15.94
CA GLU A 66 -20.36 15.43 -15.19
C GLU A 66 -20.46 16.72 -16.02
N TYR A 67 -19.53 16.91 -16.98
CA TYR A 67 -19.44 18.12 -17.82
C TYR A 67 -19.40 17.79 -19.32
N PRO A 68 -20.44 17.14 -19.87
CA PRO A 68 -20.41 16.59 -21.24
C PRO A 68 -20.38 17.66 -22.35
N HIS A 69 -20.76 18.89 -22.04
CA HIS A 69 -20.85 20.00 -23.02
C HIS A 69 -19.85 21.12 -22.77
N ALA A 70 -18.98 20.98 -21.76
CA ALA A 70 -18.01 22.00 -21.45
C ALA A 70 -16.79 21.92 -22.39
N ASP A 71 -16.18 23.06 -22.69
CA ASP A 71 -14.84 23.08 -23.34
C ASP A 71 -13.80 22.68 -22.29
N LEU A 72 -13.60 21.36 -22.19
CA LEU A 72 -12.86 20.67 -21.14
C LEU A 72 -11.87 19.68 -21.74
N ARG A 73 -10.59 19.83 -21.37
CA ARG A 73 -9.56 18.81 -21.63
C ARG A 73 -9.09 18.19 -20.32
N VAL A 74 -8.72 16.90 -20.38
CA VAL A 74 -8.22 16.17 -19.21
C VAL A 74 -6.93 15.46 -19.59
N VAL A 75 -5.84 15.75 -18.89
CA VAL A 75 -4.52 15.17 -19.15
C VAL A 75 -3.89 14.57 -17.89
N PRO A 76 -3.05 13.53 -18.02
CA PRO A 76 -2.34 12.96 -16.88
C PRO A 76 -1.08 13.75 -16.55
N LEU A 77 -0.70 13.73 -15.26
CA LEU A 77 0.61 14.16 -14.79
C LEU A 77 1.17 13.12 -13.82
N MET A 78 2.25 12.47 -14.20
CA MET A 78 2.88 11.47 -13.34
C MET A 78 3.57 12.11 -12.13
N ASP A 79 3.37 11.52 -10.96
CA ASP A 79 4.09 11.92 -9.75
C ASP A 79 5.57 11.60 -9.87
N VAL A 80 6.40 12.52 -9.40
CA VAL A 80 7.86 12.38 -9.35
C VAL A 80 8.38 12.76 -7.96
N GLY A 81 9.59 12.33 -7.62
CA GLY A 81 10.15 12.43 -6.28
C GLY A 81 10.61 13.83 -5.84
N ASN A 82 10.49 14.86 -6.67
CA ASN A 82 10.87 16.23 -6.31
C ASN A 82 9.98 17.30 -6.97
N ASP A 83 9.79 18.39 -6.26
CA ASP A 83 8.90 19.48 -6.65
C ASP A 83 9.36 20.22 -7.91
N GLU A 84 10.65 20.41 -8.11
CA GLU A 84 11.17 21.14 -9.28
C GLU A 84 10.85 20.40 -10.59
N THR A 85 11.11 19.11 -10.63
CA THR A 85 10.78 18.28 -11.79
C THR A 85 9.27 18.20 -11.99
N TRP A 86 8.50 18.10 -10.89
CA TRP A 86 7.04 18.07 -10.96
C TRP A 86 6.48 19.37 -11.55
N ASN A 87 6.95 20.54 -11.10
CA ASN A 87 6.54 21.85 -11.62
C ASN A 87 6.84 21.97 -13.12
N ARG A 88 8.04 21.60 -13.54
CA ARG A 88 8.43 21.62 -14.95
C ARG A 88 7.57 20.69 -15.81
N ASN A 89 7.25 19.50 -15.30
CA ASN A 89 6.37 18.56 -15.99
C ASN A 89 4.93 19.07 -16.09
N LEU A 90 4.44 19.78 -15.06
CA LEU A 90 3.13 20.42 -15.07
C LEU A 90 3.07 21.52 -16.14
N ASP A 91 4.04 22.42 -16.17
CA ASP A 91 4.12 23.49 -17.15
C ASP A 91 4.15 22.92 -18.59
N LYS A 92 4.95 21.89 -18.81
CA LYS A 92 5.03 21.18 -20.08
C LYS A 92 3.68 20.56 -20.49
N ALA A 93 3.01 19.86 -19.56
CA ALA A 93 1.71 19.26 -19.83
C ALA A 93 0.63 20.30 -20.17
N ILE A 94 0.68 21.47 -19.54
CA ILE A 94 -0.22 22.60 -19.85
C ILE A 94 0.07 23.12 -21.26
N GLN A 95 1.32 23.39 -21.61
CA GLN A 95 1.71 23.92 -22.91
C GLN A 95 1.44 22.94 -24.06
N GLU A 96 1.61 21.64 -23.83
CA GLU A 96 1.26 20.59 -24.80
C GLU A 96 -0.26 20.51 -25.03
N ALA A 97 -1.06 20.65 -23.96
CA ALA A 97 -2.52 20.63 -24.06
C ALA A 97 -3.09 21.95 -24.62
N ILE A 98 -2.47 23.07 -24.30
CA ILE A 98 -2.88 24.43 -24.68
C ILE A 98 -1.64 25.18 -25.20
N PRO A 99 -1.30 25.09 -26.52
CA PRO A 99 -0.12 25.76 -27.07
C PRO A 99 -0.08 27.27 -26.84
N ASP A 100 -1.25 27.91 -26.75
CA ASP A 100 -1.41 29.36 -26.52
C ASP A 100 -1.49 29.74 -25.04
N ALA A 101 -1.13 28.82 -24.10
CA ALA A 101 -1.09 29.11 -22.69
C ALA A 101 0.13 29.98 -22.31
N TYR A 102 -0.13 31.14 -21.71
CA TYR A 102 0.87 32.08 -21.22
C TYR A 102 0.52 32.57 -19.82
N GLN A 103 1.47 33.14 -19.12
CA GLN A 103 1.31 33.64 -17.76
C GLN A 103 0.17 34.66 -17.60
N ASN A 104 -0.13 35.43 -18.64
CA ASN A 104 -1.15 36.47 -18.60
C ASN A 104 -2.57 36.00 -19.01
N ASN A 105 -2.71 34.80 -19.51
CA ASN A 105 -4.02 34.25 -19.92
C ASN A 105 -4.38 32.91 -19.26
N THR A 106 -3.51 32.35 -18.41
CA THR A 106 -3.68 31.05 -17.81
C THR A 106 -3.52 31.12 -16.30
N ILE A 107 -4.48 30.59 -15.55
CA ILE A 107 -4.45 30.53 -14.09
C ILE A 107 -4.63 29.08 -13.63
N LEU A 108 -3.76 28.62 -12.74
CA LEU A 108 -3.83 27.30 -12.12
C LEU A 108 -4.65 27.38 -10.83
N TYR A 109 -5.54 26.42 -10.66
CA TYR A 109 -6.42 26.34 -9.51
C TYR A 109 -6.19 25.06 -8.72
N GLY A 110 -6.04 25.22 -7.41
CA GLY A 110 -6.04 24.13 -6.45
C GLY A 110 -6.96 24.40 -5.28
N SER A 111 -7.31 23.38 -4.51
CA SER A 111 -8.10 23.52 -3.28
C SER A 111 -7.22 23.31 -2.03
N ARG A 112 -7.82 23.14 -0.88
CA ARG A 112 -7.29 23.15 0.50
C ARG A 112 -5.86 22.64 0.70
N ASP A 113 -5.53 21.43 0.22
CA ASP A 113 -4.21 20.79 0.39
C ASP A 113 -3.50 20.66 -0.97
N SER A 114 -3.56 21.69 -1.76
CA SER A 114 -3.13 21.67 -3.15
C SER A 114 -1.64 22.01 -3.30
N PHE A 115 -1.15 21.68 -4.47
CA PHE A 115 0.19 22.01 -4.98
C PHE A 115 0.52 23.52 -4.94
N VAL A 116 -0.45 24.42 -4.81
CA VAL A 116 -0.30 25.88 -4.93
C VAL A 116 0.83 26.45 -4.06
N LYS A 117 1.02 25.88 -2.85
CA LYS A 117 2.08 26.33 -1.93
C LYS A 117 3.50 25.96 -2.39
N SER A 118 3.65 24.84 -3.11
CA SER A 118 4.93 24.33 -3.58
C SER A 118 5.20 24.65 -5.06
N TYR A 119 4.21 25.12 -5.78
CA TYR A 119 4.35 25.45 -7.20
C TYR A 119 5.20 26.71 -7.41
N LYS A 120 6.22 26.56 -8.24
CA LYS A 120 7.17 27.62 -8.65
C LYS A 120 7.40 27.61 -10.17
N GLY A 121 6.38 27.18 -10.93
CA GLY A 121 6.45 27.11 -12.39
C GLY A 121 6.12 28.44 -13.07
N ALA A 122 5.82 28.37 -14.37
CA ALA A 122 5.69 29.52 -15.24
C ALA A 122 4.35 30.28 -15.11
N PHE A 123 3.32 29.67 -14.51
CA PHE A 123 1.97 30.22 -14.47
C PHE A 123 1.60 30.78 -13.10
N HIS A 124 0.57 31.62 -13.07
CA HIS A 124 -0.02 32.05 -11.79
C HIS A 124 -0.87 30.93 -11.18
N ALA A 125 -0.72 30.68 -9.88
CA ALA A 125 -1.49 29.67 -9.14
C ALA A 125 -2.32 30.31 -8.04
N GLU A 126 -3.63 29.97 -8.00
CA GLU A 126 -4.61 30.49 -7.05
C GLU A 126 -5.21 29.34 -6.23
N ALA A 127 -5.20 29.47 -4.91
CA ALA A 127 -5.92 28.56 -4.03
C ALA A 127 -7.39 28.99 -3.89
N LEU A 128 -8.31 28.18 -4.35
CA LEU A 128 -9.73 28.40 -4.11
C LEU A 128 -10.14 27.75 -2.79
N GLU A 129 -10.53 28.56 -1.82
CA GLU A 129 -11.08 28.03 -0.56
C GLU A 129 -12.32 27.20 -0.83
N SER A 130 -12.32 25.98 -0.32
CA SER A 130 -13.48 25.09 -0.39
C SER A 130 -14.57 25.60 0.54
N ARG A 131 -15.75 25.84 0.02
CA ARG A 131 -16.95 26.18 0.79
C ARG A 131 -17.61 24.96 1.44
N ILE A 132 -17.16 23.78 1.07
CA ILE A 132 -17.74 22.50 1.46
C ILE A 132 -16.66 21.64 2.13
N THR A 133 -17.00 21.05 3.27
CA THR A 133 -16.05 20.37 4.16
C THR A 133 -15.82 18.89 3.84
N GLU A 134 -16.64 18.26 2.98
CA GLU A 134 -16.52 16.84 2.65
C GLU A 134 -15.20 16.52 1.95
N THR A 135 -14.42 15.60 2.51
CA THR A 135 -13.11 15.20 1.97
C THR A 135 -13.19 13.94 1.12
N GLY A 136 -12.26 13.78 0.18
CA GLY A 136 -12.12 12.53 -0.58
C GLY A 136 -11.84 11.31 0.30
N THR A 137 -11.24 11.51 1.48
CA THR A 137 -11.00 10.43 2.46
C THR A 137 -12.31 9.94 3.06
N GLU A 138 -13.17 10.83 3.56
CA GLU A 138 -14.49 10.49 4.07
C GLU A 138 -15.37 9.78 3.04
N MET A 139 -15.29 10.21 1.78
CA MET A 139 -15.99 9.53 0.69
C MET A 139 -15.52 8.11 0.46
N ARG A 140 -14.20 7.85 0.51
CA ARG A 140 -13.64 6.49 0.39
C ARG A 140 -14.05 5.60 1.56
N GLU A 141 -14.06 6.13 2.78
CA GLU A 141 -14.52 5.41 3.97
C GLU A 141 -16.00 5.05 3.90
N ARG A 142 -16.85 5.94 3.39
CA ARG A 142 -18.28 5.60 3.12
C ARG A 142 -18.43 4.45 2.12
N VAL A 143 -17.61 4.43 1.05
CA VAL A 143 -17.64 3.33 0.08
C VAL A 143 -17.17 2.03 0.72
N LEU A 144 -16.13 2.07 1.57
CA LEU A 144 -15.63 0.91 2.30
C LEU A 144 -16.70 0.32 3.23
N ASN A 145 -17.43 1.19 3.94
CA ASN A 145 -18.46 0.79 4.92
C ASN A 145 -19.85 0.54 4.29
N ARG A 146 -19.94 0.48 2.98
CA ARG A 146 -21.20 0.28 2.27
C ARG A 146 -21.76 -1.12 2.50
N LYS A 147 -23.05 -1.21 2.86
CA LYS A 147 -23.76 -2.48 3.11
C LYS A 147 -24.53 -3.00 1.90
N ASN A 148 -24.72 -2.20 0.86
CA ASN A 148 -25.41 -2.61 -0.37
C ASN A 148 -24.39 -2.86 -1.48
N PHE A 149 -24.44 -4.06 -2.06
CA PHE A 149 -23.49 -4.57 -3.05
C PHE A 149 -24.21 -4.77 -4.40
N SER A 150 -24.38 -3.71 -5.17
CA SER A 150 -24.89 -3.78 -6.55
C SER A 150 -23.98 -4.64 -7.45
N ASP A 151 -24.49 -5.03 -8.62
CA ASP A 151 -23.72 -5.78 -9.61
C ASP A 151 -22.44 -5.05 -10.02
N ASP A 152 -22.53 -3.76 -10.30
CA ASP A 152 -21.36 -2.92 -10.66
C ASP A 152 -20.35 -2.86 -9.53
N PHE A 153 -20.81 -2.79 -8.27
CA PHE A 153 -19.90 -2.81 -7.13
C PHE A 153 -19.15 -4.14 -7.03
N ARG A 154 -19.86 -5.28 -7.20
CA ARG A 154 -19.22 -6.61 -7.19
C ARG A 154 -18.27 -6.78 -8.35
N ALA A 155 -18.67 -6.37 -9.56
CA ALA A 155 -17.80 -6.38 -10.75
C ALA A 155 -16.55 -5.54 -10.55
N GLY A 156 -16.68 -4.33 -10.01
CA GLY A 156 -15.54 -3.45 -9.68
C GLY A 156 -14.61 -4.06 -8.63
N ARG A 157 -15.15 -4.79 -7.62
CA ARG A 157 -14.32 -5.51 -6.64
C ARG A 157 -13.53 -6.65 -7.28
N ILE A 158 -14.16 -7.42 -8.15
CA ILE A 158 -13.50 -8.50 -8.89
C ILE A 158 -12.41 -7.92 -9.80
N SER A 159 -12.75 -6.93 -10.63
CA SER A 159 -11.79 -6.25 -11.51
C SER A 159 -10.59 -5.70 -10.74
N GLY A 160 -10.85 -5.01 -9.61
CA GLY A 160 -9.79 -4.47 -8.76
C GLY A 160 -8.89 -5.53 -8.12
N ALA A 161 -9.40 -6.71 -7.82
CA ALA A 161 -8.60 -7.83 -7.33
C ALA A 161 -7.67 -8.38 -8.43
N TYR A 162 -8.19 -8.57 -9.64
CA TYR A 162 -7.41 -9.06 -10.77
C TYR A 162 -6.39 -8.05 -11.31
N ASP A 163 -6.59 -6.76 -11.06
CA ASP A 163 -5.70 -5.68 -11.53
C ASP A 163 -4.51 -5.43 -10.59
N GLN A 164 -4.35 -6.19 -9.50
CA GLN A 164 -3.21 -6.09 -8.59
C GLN A 164 -2.00 -6.87 -9.10
N TYR A 165 -0.79 -6.36 -8.81
CA TYR A 165 0.40 -7.17 -8.94
C TYR A 165 0.43 -8.27 -7.89
N PRO A 166 0.94 -9.47 -8.23
CA PRO A 166 1.25 -10.51 -7.26
C PRO A 166 2.10 -9.96 -6.12
N LYS A 167 1.76 -10.30 -4.88
CA LYS A 167 2.45 -9.82 -3.69
C LYS A 167 3.30 -10.92 -3.08
N THR A 168 4.37 -10.52 -2.46
CA THR A 168 5.10 -11.37 -1.52
C THR A 168 4.76 -10.88 -0.12
N TRP A 169 4.15 -11.75 0.67
CA TRP A 169 3.89 -11.52 2.08
C TRP A 169 5.13 -11.96 2.87
N ALA A 170 5.75 -11.01 3.57
CA ALA A 170 6.89 -11.27 4.41
C ALA A 170 6.45 -11.84 5.76
N THR A 171 7.09 -12.93 6.18
CA THR A 171 6.98 -13.48 7.52
C THR A 171 8.37 -13.63 8.14
N VAL A 172 8.42 -13.84 9.43
CA VAL A 172 9.63 -14.21 10.16
C VAL A 172 9.41 -15.55 10.84
N ASP A 173 10.43 -16.39 10.87
CA ASP A 173 10.47 -17.63 11.64
C ASP A 173 11.77 -17.69 12.41
N THR A 174 11.72 -18.16 13.67
CA THR A 174 12.88 -18.15 14.56
C THR A 174 13.16 -19.54 15.14
N ALA A 175 14.33 -20.07 14.85
CA ALA A 175 14.87 -21.21 15.56
C ALA A 175 15.44 -20.73 16.91
N ILE A 176 14.82 -21.14 18.01
CA ILE A 176 15.24 -20.74 19.35
C ILE A 176 15.97 -21.92 20.00
N THR A 177 17.17 -21.68 20.50
CA THR A 177 17.96 -22.71 21.21
C THR A 177 18.30 -22.26 22.63
N ASN A 178 18.34 -23.23 23.56
CA ASN A 178 18.88 -23.03 24.90
C ASN A 178 20.39 -23.30 24.96
N ASP A 179 20.99 -23.22 26.14
CA ASP A 179 22.44 -23.46 26.33
C ASP A 179 22.85 -24.93 26.10
N ASN A 180 21.91 -25.86 26.18
CA ASN A 180 22.13 -27.29 25.86
C ASN A 180 21.94 -27.58 24.36
N PHE A 181 21.65 -26.58 23.54
CA PHE A 181 21.31 -26.72 22.14
C PHE A 181 19.97 -27.45 21.90
N ASP A 182 19.12 -27.57 22.93
CA ASP A 182 17.75 -28.01 22.69
C ASP A 182 16.99 -26.91 21.91
N MET A 183 16.17 -27.32 20.96
CA MET A 183 15.44 -26.46 20.05
C MET A 183 13.98 -26.31 20.51
N LEU A 184 13.50 -25.07 20.64
CA LEU A 184 12.11 -24.79 20.98
C LEU A 184 11.25 -24.83 19.71
N MET A 185 10.27 -25.72 19.72
CA MET A 185 9.28 -25.87 18.65
C MET A 185 7.89 -25.58 19.16
N VAL A 186 7.06 -25.08 18.27
CA VAL A 186 5.66 -24.75 18.56
C VAL A 186 4.70 -25.57 17.71
N ARG A 187 3.47 -25.71 18.18
CA ARG A 187 2.41 -26.44 17.50
C ARG A 187 1.09 -25.68 17.57
N LYS A 188 0.44 -25.54 16.40
CA LYS A 188 -0.87 -24.87 16.32
C LYS A 188 -2.00 -25.79 16.78
N PRO A 189 -3.17 -25.23 17.20
CA PRO A 189 -4.34 -26.02 17.50
C PRO A 189 -4.67 -27.00 16.35
N ASP A 190 -5.06 -28.21 16.69
CA ASP A 190 -5.42 -29.29 15.76
C ASP A 190 -4.29 -29.76 14.82
N SER A 191 -3.08 -29.23 14.95
CA SER A 191 -1.89 -29.70 14.24
C SER A 191 -1.22 -30.87 14.97
N LYS A 192 -0.69 -31.82 14.20
CA LYS A 192 0.14 -32.92 14.74
C LYS A 192 1.64 -32.67 14.55
N VAL A 193 1.99 -31.64 13.79
CA VAL A 193 3.39 -31.35 13.41
C VAL A 193 3.89 -30.07 14.07
N TRP A 194 5.17 -30.04 14.34
CA TRP A 194 5.89 -28.93 14.96
C TRP A 194 6.43 -27.95 13.91
N ARG A 195 6.61 -26.72 14.32
CA ARG A 195 7.15 -25.64 13.49
C ARG A 195 8.01 -24.68 14.31
N PHE A 196 8.75 -23.85 13.63
CA PHE A 196 9.42 -22.70 14.25
C PHE A 196 8.37 -21.65 14.65
N CYS A 197 8.66 -20.91 15.73
CA CYS A 197 7.87 -19.77 16.18
C CYS A 197 8.00 -18.63 15.17
N GLY A 198 6.88 -17.95 14.83
CA GLY A 198 6.91 -16.84 13.91
C GLY A 198 5.58 -16.53 13.23
N GLY A 199 5.51 -15.37 12.60
CA GLY A 199 4.31 -14.85 11.96
C GLY A 199 4.58 -13.78 10.93
N PHE A 200 3.57 -12.96 10.62
CA PHE A 200 3.68 -11.91 9.62
C PHE A 200 4.47 -10.70 10.13
N SER A 201 5.33 -10.19 9.26
CA SER A 201 6.00 -8.91 9.51
C SER A 201 4.99 -7.76 9.48
N GLU A 202 5.13 -6.81 10.40
CA GLU A 202 4.31 -5.62 10.46
C GLU A 202 4.91 -4.46 9.65
N PRO A 203 4.08 -3.69 8.93
CA PRO A 203 4.58 -2.58 8.11
C PRO A 203 5.24 -1.44 8.91
N GLU A 204 4.97 -1.35 10.20
CA GLU A 204 5.48 -0.33 11.12
C GLU A 204 6.81 -0.72 11.78
N SER A 205 7.19 -2.00 11.73
CA SER A 205 8.46 -2.50 12.27
C SER A 205 9.65 -1.90 11.51
N ILE A 206 10.70 -1.54 12.22
CA ILE A 206 11.90 -0.94 11.63
C ILE A 206 12.72 -1.99 10.86
N CYS A 207 12.73 -3.24 11.37
CA CYS A 207 13.44 -4.35 10.75
C CYS A 207 12.80 -5.70 11.10
N PHE A 208 13.15 -6.74 10.36
CA PHE A 208 12.62 -8.09 10.56
C PHE A 208 13.13 -8.75 11.85
N GLU A 209 14.26 -8.32 12.39
CA GLU A 209 14.76 -8.75 13.69
C GLU A 209 13.82 -8.32 14.82
N GLU A 210 13.24 -7.11 14.73
CA GLU A 210 12.20 -6.66 15.68
C GLU A 210 10.94 -7.52 15.57
N ASP A 211 10.49 -7.85 14.36
CA ASP A 211 9.36 -8.76 14.14
C ASP A 211 9.64 -10.14 14.75
N ALA A 212 10.85 -10.69 14.58
CA ALA A 212 11.22 -11.97 15.15
C ALA A 212 11.18 -11.96 16.70
N ILE A 213 11.63 -10.88 17.32
CA ILE A 213 11.56 -10.69 18.78
C ILE A 213 10.11 -10.54 19.25
N ARG A 214 9.30 -9.76 18.52
CA ARG A 214 7.88 -9.53 18.82
C ARG A 214 7.08 -10.84 18.76
N GLU A 215 7.19 -11.60 17.67
CA GLU A 215 6.49 -12.88 17.49
C GLU A 215 6.85 -13.88 18.60
N VAL A 216 8.14 -14.00 18.94
CA VAL A 216 8.58 -14.86 20.05
C VAL A 216 7.96 -14.42 21.38
N LYS A 217 7.84 -13.11 21.59
CA LYS A 217 7.23 -12.57 22.81
C LYS A 217 5.73 -12.80 22.86
N GLU A 218 5.03 -12.63 21.74
CA GLU A 218 3.57 -12.82 21.62
C GLU A 218 3.17 -14.29 21.72
N GLU A 219 3.85 -15.17 20.99
CA GLU A 219 3.52 -16.59 20.95
C GLU A 219 3.99 -17.38 22.17
N LEU A 220 5.12 -16.98 22.79
CA LEU A 220 5.81 -17.79 23.81
C LEU A 220 6.04 -17.09 25.16
N GLY A 221 5.85 -15.77 25.25
CA GLY A 221 6.05 -15.00 26.47
C GLY A 221 7.52 -14.88 26.92
N ILE A 222 8.48 -15.33 26.14
CA ILE A 222 9.91 -15.33 26.48
C ILE A 222 10.69 -14.19 25.83
N GLU A 223 11.92 -13.99 26.31
CA GLU A 223 12.90 -13.12 25.68
C GLU A 223 14.01 -13.95 25.03
N ILE A 224 14.50 -13.45 23.90
CA ILE A 224 15.63 -14.01 23.16
C ILE A 224 16.76 -12.99 23.06
N TYR A 225 17.99 -13.46 22.81
CA TYR A 225 19.08 -12.59 22.38
C TYR A 225 18.84 -12.14 20.93
N GLU A 226 19.66 -11.19 20.47
CA GLU A 226 19.58 -10.64 19.11
C GLU A 226 19.50 -11.74 18.04
N PRO A 227 18.47 -11.78 17.20
CA PRO A 227 18.29 -12.77 16.17
C PRO A 227 19.35 -12.67 15.07
N LYS A 228 19.93 -13.79 14.68
CA LYS A 228 20.89 -13.90 13.57
C LYS A 228 20.18 -14.44 12.33
N TYR A 229 20.20 -13.68 11.24
CA TYR A 229 19.61 -14.09 9.97
C TYR A 229 20.31 -15.31 9.37
N LEU A 230 19.55 -16.33 8.99
CA LEU A 230 20.02 -17.57 8.38
C LEU A 230 19.70 -17.70 6.88
N GLY A 231 18.66 -17.02 6.42
CA GLY A 231 18.23 -17.08 5.01
C GLY A 231 16.76 -16.75 4.83
N SER A 232 16.32 -16.70 3.57
CA SER A 232 14.90 -16.51 3.23
C SER A 232 14.39 -17.68 2.40
N PHE A 233 13.12 -18.07 2.62
CA PHE A 233 12.52 -19.27 2.05
C PHE A 233 11.11 -19.02 1.57
N LEU A 234 10.71 -19.66 0.47
CA LEU A 234 9.32 -19.76 0.07
C LEU A 234 8.60 -20.71 1.03
N ILE A 235 7.48 -20.29 1.59
CA ILE A 235 6.60 -21.10 2.43
C ILE A 235 5.42 -21.58 1.61
N ASP A 236 5.25 -22.90 1.50
CA ASP A 236 4.12 -23.52 0.81
C ASP A 236 2.87 -23.56 1.71
N ASP A 237 2.38 -22.39 2.09
CA ASP A 237 1.16 -22.27 2.89
C ASP A 237 -0.06 -22.57 2.03
N TRP A 238 -0.92 -23.46 2.52
CA TRP A 238 -2.11 -23.92 1.81
C TRP A 238 -3.06 -22.77 1.40
N ARG A 239 -3.11 -21.68 2.17
CA ARG A 239 -3.94 -20.49 1.89
C ARG A 239 -3.53 -19.74 0.63
N TYR A 240 -2.24 -19.85 0.25
CA TYR A 240 -1.64 -19.14 -0.88
C TYR A 240 -1.15 -20.07 -2.00
N ARG A 241 -1.38 -21.40 -1.85
CA ARG A 241 -0.87 -22.40 -2.81
C ARG A 241 -1.38 -22.16 -4.22
N ASP A 242 -2.68 -21.92 -4.36
CA ASP A 242 -3.36 -21.68 -5.65
C ASP A 242 -3.56 -20.19 -5.95
N ASP A 243 -2.98 -19.29 -5.12
CA ASP A 243 -3.03 -17.84 -5.32
C ASP A 243 -1.79 -17.35 -6.10
N THR A 244 -1.90 -16.16 -6.68
CA THR A 244 -0.77 -15.44 -7.27
C THR A 244 0.18 -14.88 -6.21
N ASP A 245 -0.36 -14.52 -5.06
CA ASP A 245 0.41 -14.07 -3.89
C ASP A 245 1.15 -15.25 -3.24
N LYS A 246 2.31 -14.98 -2.66
CA LYS A 246 3.14 -15.99 -2.00
C LYS A 246 3.70 -15.47 -0.68
N ILE A 247 3.98 -16.41 0.25
CA ILE A 247 4.67 -16.11 1.50
C ILE A 247 6.16 -16.41 1.33
N LYS A 248 6.99 -15.48 1.76
CA LYS A 248 8.42 -15.71 1.96
C LYS A 248 8.80 -15.35 3.39
N THR A 249 9.36 -16.30 4.10
CA THR A 249 9.86 -16.07 5.45
C THR A 249 11.33 -15.68 5.45
N LEU A 250 11.68 -14.78 6.38
CA LEU A 250 13.05 -14.54 6.80
C LEU A 250 13.30 -15.40 8.04
N PHE A 251 14.24 -16.31 7.91
CA PHE A 251 14.55 -17.29 8.94
C PHE A 251 15.72 -16.83 9.80
N PHE A 252 15.51 -16.84 11.11
CA PHE A 252 16.47 -16.42 12.12
C PHE A 252 16.84 -17.56 13.08
N HIS A 253 18.00 -17.43 13.70
CA HIS A 253 18.38 -18.17 14.90
C HIS A 253 18.58 -17.19 16.05
N ALA A 254 18.04 -17.53 17.21
CA ALA A 254 18.29 -16.79 18.44
C ALA A 254 18.48 -17.73 19.63
N LYS A 255 19.28 -17.29 20.60
CA LYS A 255 19.38 -17.99 21.88
C LYS A 255 18.28 -17.51 22.81
N TYR A 256 17.68 -18.46 23.55
CA TYR A 256 16.82 -18.17 24.69
C TYR A 256 17.57 -17.33 25.73
N LYS A 257 16.91 -16.29 26.24
CA LYS A 257 17.50 -15.37 27.20
C LYS A 257 16.86 -15.52 28.57
N SER A 258 15.52 -15.41 28.64
CA SER A 258 14.80 -15.44 29.91
C SER A 258 13.28 -15.62 29.69
N GLY A 259 12.58 -15.89 30.77
CA GLY A 259 11.11 -16.04 30.80
C GLY A 259 10.66 -17.49 30.98
N THR A 260 9.36 -17.69 31.15
CA THR A 260 8.76 -19.02 31.17
C THR A 260 8.06 -19.27 29.85
N VAL A 261 8.38 -20.37 29.18
CA VAL A 261 7.72 -20.74 27.92
C VAL A 261 6.25 -21.04 28.18
N ILE A 262 5.38 -20.22 27.64
CA ILE A 262 3.91 -20.36 27.73
C ILE A 262 3.37 -20.18 26.32
N ALA A 263 2.73 -21.22 25.78
CA ALA A 263 2.05 -21.13 24.50
C ALA A 263 0.90 -20.10 24.60
N GLN A 264 0.91 -19.12 23.73
CA GLN A 264 -0.04 -18.01 23.68
C GLN A 264 -0.47 -17.74 22.25
N ASP A 265 -1.36 -16.77 22.04
CA ASP A 265 -1.92 -16.39 20.74
C ASP A 265 -2.51 -17.59 20.00
N ASP A 266 -2.05 -17.89 18.82
CA ASP A 266 -2.52 -19.00 18.00
C ASP A 266 -1.70 -20.32 18.19
N ILE A 267 -0.85 -20.38 19.23
CA ILE A 267 -0.04 -21.55 19.59
C ILE A 267 -0.73 -22.38 20.68
N ALA A 268 -0.92 -23.67 20.42
CA ALA A 268 -1.51 -24.61 21.38
C ALA A 268 -0.46 -25.23 22.30
N GLU A 269 0.74 -25.44 21.82
CA GLU A 269 1.81 -26.13 22.56
C GLU A 269 3.19 -25.64 22.15
N ALA A 270 4.08 -25.50 23.13
CA ALA A 270 5.49 -25.20 22.91
C ALA A 270 6.33 -26.19 23.72
N LYS A 271 7.39 -26.75 23.12
CA LYS A 271 8.21 -27.79 23.74
C LYS A 271 9.66 -27.71 23.28
N TRP A 272 10.58 -27.94 24.20
CA TRP A 272 12.00 -28.14 23.93
C TRP A 272 12.27 -29.55 23.44
N PHE A 273 13.05 -29.69 22.39
CA PHE A 273 13.49 -30.94 21.80
C PHE A 273 15.01 -30.96 21.64
N LYS A 274 15.61 -32.09 21.94
CA LYS A 274 16.95 -32.35 21.44
C LYS A 274 16.88 -32.55 19.93
N PRO A 275 17.89 -32.12 19.17
CA PRO A 275 17.86 -32.22 17.71
C PRO A 275 17.54 -33.61 17.17
N HIS A 276 18.04 -34.68 17.83
CA HIS A 276 17.81 -36.07 17.43
C HIS A 276 16.45 -36.66 17.85
N GLU A 277 15.64 -35.92 18.59
CA GLU A 277 14.28 -36.35 19.01
C GLU A 277 13.21 -36.02 17.99
N LEU A 278 13.53 -35.17 17.00
CA LEU A 278 12.63 -34.77 15.92
C LEU A 278 12.96 -35.52 14.63
N THR A 279 11.95 -36.12 14.04
CA THR A 279 12.03 -36.69 12.69
C THR A 279 11.43 -35.73 11.66
N ILE A 280 11.64 -36.01 10.38
CA ILE A 280 11.08 -35.20 9.29
C ILE A 280 9.53 -35.21 9.34
N GLU A 281 8.93 -36.32 9.76
CA GLU A 281 7.51 -36.52 9.89
C GLU A 281 6.87 -35.69 11.03
N ASP A 282 7.69 -35.31 12.01
CA ASP A 282 7.25 -34.46 13.13
C ASP A 282 7.17 -32.99 12.77
N ILE A 283 7.77 -32.58 11.65
CA ILE A 283 7.91 -31.17 11.25
C ILE A 283 6.89 -30.80 10.17
N ALA A 284 6.30 -29.62 10.27
CA ALA A 284 5.44 -29.05 9.24
C ALA A 284 6.18 -29.03 7.88
N PRO A 285 5.60 -29.62 6.82
CA PRO A 285 6.28 -29.74 5.54
C PRO A 285 6.85 -28.43 5.01
N GLU A 286 6.14 -27.34 5.21
CA GLU A 286 6.55 -26.00 4.82
C GLU A 286 7.76 -25.46 5.60
N HIS A 287 8.06 -26.01 6.79
CA HIS A 287 9.23 -25.67 7.61
C HIS A 287 10.45 -26.58 7.41
N LEU A 288 10.31 -27.65 6.62
CA LEU A 288 11.45 -28.53 6.34
C LEU A 288 12.66 -27.83 5.69
N PRO A 289 12.49 -26.87 4.77
CA PRO A 289 13.62 -26.11 4.25
C PRO A 289 14.37 -25.32 5.34
N LEU A 290 13.64 -24.79 6.32
CA LEU A 290 14.19 -24.05 7.46
C LEU A 290 14.99 -24.97 8.36
N LEU A 291 14.43 -26.15 8.70
CA LEU A 291 15.11 -27.15 9.52
C LEU A 291 16.43 -27.61 8.87
N ARG A 292 16.41 -27.87 7.55
CA ARG A 292 17.62 -28.24 6.80
C ARG A 292 18.67 -27.13 6.84
N ARG A 293 18.26 -25.86 6.69
CA ARG A 293 19.17 -24.72 6.78
C ARG A 293 19.78 -24.60 8.17
N PHE A 294 18.96 -24.76 9.21
CA PHE A 294 19.44 -24.77 10.61
C PHE A 294 20.47 -25.90 10.84
N GLY A 295 20.14 -27.12 10.44
CA GLY A 295 21.04 -28.27 10.57
C GLY A 295 22.39 -28.05 9.85
N THR A 296 22.38 -27.44 8.65
CA THR A 296 23.60 -27.14 7.89
C THR A 296 24.47 -26.08 8.60
N GLU A 297 23.84 -25.05 9.20
CA GLU A 297 24.57 -23.98 9.91
C GLU A 297 25.26 -24.50 11.18
N PHE A 298 24.62 -25.42 11.88
CA PHE A 298 25.07 -25.92 13.19
C PHE A 298 25.67 -27.35 13.15
N MET A 299 25.84 -27.90 11.94
CA MET A 299 26.42 -29.25 11.71
C MET A 299 25.70 -30.36 12.50
N LEU A 300 24.35 -30.32 12.53
CA LEU A 300 23.51 -31.30 13.17
C LEU A 300 23.08 -32.42 12.21
#